data_66c113c1d08fb09453d1d1aed89c3b0f
#
_entry.id   66c113c1d08fb09453d1d1aed89c3b0f
#
_cell.length_a   1.000
_cell.length_b   1.000
_cell.length_c   1.000
_cell.angle_alpha   90.00
_cell.angle_beta   90.00
_cell.angle_gamma   90.00
#
_symmetry.space_group_name_H-M   'P 1'
#
loop_
_entity.id
_entity.type
_entity.pdbx_description
1 polymer ?
#
loop_
_entity_poly.entity_id
_entity_poly.type
_entity_poly.pdbx_seq_one_letter_code
_entity_poly.pdbx_strand_id
1 'polypeptide(L)'
;MTQYVGLDVSQKETAVCVVDQSGKILFEGKAPSDPGALARLIHKRAPDAERIGFETGAMASWLWHELKRIGLPVVCVDARHAHAALSVRMNKSDPNDARGLAELIRVGWYREVRVKSDDSQAIRSLLVARARLVSIRRDLENQVRSLLKEVGLLFPRAIRGPFRTKVQQLLDDDHVLRPIVAGLLAVHEQVEREQAAFDQRVRAQAKADETTRRLMSVPGVGVVTALAFRHTIDDPTRFRSAQTVGAYLGLTPRRKQSGEQDYNGRISKWGDRLLRTYLFEAASVLLHRTQRWSALKAWGTRLMKRVGAKKAKVAVARKIAVILHCIWTDGTSFDWGAPQAA
;
A
#
# COMPACT_ATOMS: atom_id res chain seq x y z
N MET A 1 5.90 23.97 31.35
CA MET A 1 4.69 24.46 30.57
C MET A 1 4.57 23.54 29.36
N THR A 2 3.45 22.86 29.20
CA THR A 2 3.30 21.86 28.12
C THR A 2 3.41 22.53 26.74
N GLN A 3 4.16 21.90 25.86
CA GLN A 3 4.48 22.41 24.54
C GLN A 3 4.09 21.40 23.45
N TYR A 4 3.73 21.89 22.28
CA TYR A 4 3.37 21.09 21.10
C TYR A 4 4.18 21.58 19.90
N VAL A 5 4.69 20.64 19.12
CA VAL A 5 5.61 20.94 18.02
C VAL A 5 5.03 20.43 16.71
N GLY A 6 4.97 21.29 15.71
CA GLY A 6 4.66 20.92 14.33
C GLY A 6 5.92 20.97 13.47
N LEU A 7 6.15 19.91 12.69
CA LEU A 7 7.26 19.81 11.76
C LEU A 7 6.71 19.65 10.32
N ASP A 8 7.01 20.63 9.47
CA ASP A 8 6.80 20.49 8.03
C ASP A 8 8.10 20.01 7.38
N VAL A 9 8.15 18.72 7.04
CA VAL A 9 9.37 18.00 6.66
C VAL A 9 9.59 18.06 5.16
N SER A 10 10.66 18.71 4.72
CA SER A 10 11.16 18.63 3.36
C SER A 10 12.54 17.94 3.27
N GLN A 11 13.09 17.78 2.06
CA GLN A 11 14.32 17.00 1.89
C GLN A 11 15.55 17.62 2.54
N LYS A 12 15.67 18.94 2.55
CA LYS A 12 16.86 19.64 3.04
C LYS A 12 16.64 20.27 4.41
N GLU A 13 15.52 20.97 4.56
CA GLU A 13 15.20 21.73 5.77
C GLU A 13 13.77 21.41 6.20
N THR A 14 13.56 21.34 7.50
CA THR A 14 12.27 21.17 8.14
C THR A 14 11.87 22.46 8.81
N ALA A 15 10.68 23.01 8.50
CA ALA A 15 10.11 24.11 9.25
C ALA A 15 9.55 23.60 10.58
N VAL A 16 9.82 24.34 11.64
CA VAL A 16 9.48 23.97 13.02
C VAL A 16 8.67 25.08 13.65
N CYS A 17 7.52 24.74 14.20
CA CYS A 17 6.72 25.65 15.03
C CYS A 17 6.47 25.00 16.39
N VAL A 18 6.70 25.77 17.45
CA VAL A 18 6.43 25.39 18.84
C VAL A 18 5.33 26.29 19.38
N VAL A 19 4.29 25.68 19.94
CA VAL A 19 3.18 26.40 20.61
C VAL A 19 2.99 25.91 22.03
N ASP A 20 2.48 26.78 22.90
CA ASP A 20 2.05 26.41 24.24
C ASP A 20 0.61 25.86 24.26
N GLN A 21 0.10 25.54 25.44
CA GLN A 21 -1.26 25.05 25.64
C GLN A 21 -2.35 26.00 25.13
N SER A 22 -2.10 27.31 25.11
CA SER A 22 -3.04 28.33 24.63
C SER A 22 -3.03 28.48 23.11
N GLY A 23 -2.02 27.91 22.42
CA GLY A 23 -1.77 28.10 20.99
C GLY A 23 -0.87 29.30 20.69
N LYS A 24 -0.30 29.96 21.73
CA LYS A 24 0.69 31.03 21.54
C LYS A 24 1.98 30.43 20.98
N ILE A 25 2.47 31.03 19.91
CA ILE A 25 3.74 30.65 19.29
C ILE A 25 4.89 31.03 20.23
N LEU A 26 5.68 30.05 20.61
CA LEU A 26 6.87 30.19 21.42
C LEU A 26 8.13 30.25 20.57
N PHE A 27 8.14 29.56 19.44
CA PHE A 27 9.26 29.52 18.52
C PHE A 27 8.81 29.18 17.11
N GLU A 28 9.43 29.80 16.14
CA GLU A 28 9.38 29.42 14.72
C GLU A 28 10.78 29.48 14.13
N GLY A 29 11.09 28.55 13.25
CA GLY A 29 12.38 28.48 12.58
C GLY A 29 12.51 27.29 11.67
N LYS A 30 13.71 27.07 11.19
CA LYS A 30 14.07 25.93 10.35
C LYS A 30 15.28 25.21 10.94
N ALA A 31 15.35 23.90 10.65
CA ALA A 31 16.54 23.10 10.91
C ALA A 31 16.81 22.18 9.71
N PRO A 32 18.04 21.71 9.52
CA PRO A 32 18.30 20.64 8.58
C PRO A 32 17.39 19.42 8.86
N SER A 33 16.91 18.75 7.81
CA SER A 33 16.09 17.55 7.94
C SER A 33 16.94 16.32 8.36
N ASP A 34 17.68 16.52 9.44
CA ASP A 34 18.53 15.56 10.12
C ASP A 34 18.00 15.30 11.53
N PRO A 35 17.80 14.04 11.94
CA PRO A 35 17.22 13.71 13.24
C PRO A 35 17.97 14.33 14.43
N GLY A 36 19.31 14.35 14.38
CA GLY A 36 20.12 14.93 15.44
C GLY A 36 20.00 16.44 15.51
N ALA A 37 19.95 17.13 14.36
CA ALA A 37 19.75 18.57 14.30
C ALA A 37 18.36 18.97 14.82
N LEU A 38 17.32 18.26 14.39
CA LEU A 38 15.95 18.45 14.87
C LEU A 38 15.83 18.19 16.36
N ALA A 39 16.42 17.10 16.87
CA ALA A 39 16.41 16.79 18.29
C ALA A 39 17.07 17.88 19.13
N ARG A 40 18.25 18.37 18.73
CA ARG A 40 18.94 19.49 19.41
C ARG A 40 18.07 20.75 19.44
N LEU A 41 17.44 21.11 18.31
CA LEU A 41 16.55 22.26 18.23
C LEU A 41 15.34 22.10 19.16
N ILE A 42 14.70 20.92 19.14
CA ILE A 42 13.52 20.63 19.96
C ILE A 42 13.89 20.66 21.44
N HIS A 43 14.95 19.97 21.88
CA HIS A 43 15.40 20.04 23.28
C HIS A 43 15.69 21.46 23.76
N LYS A 44 16.22 22.34 22.86
CA LYS A 44 16.51 23.74 23.20
C LYS A 44 15.25 24.61 23.25
N ARG A 45 14.26 24.38 22.37
CA ARG A 45 13.12 25.27 22.17
C ARG A 45 11.80 24.75 22.72
N ALA A 46 11.71 23.44 22.91
CA ALA A 46 10.53 22.75 23.40
C ALA A 46 10.93 21.60 24.35
N PRO A 47 11.65 21.90 25.47
CA PRO A 47 12.09 20.85 26.40
C PRO A 47 10.93 20.07 27.03
N ASP A 48 9.76 20.70 27.17
CA ASP A 48 8.52 20.10 27.72
C ASP A 48 7.54 19.66 26.62
N ALA A 49 8.06 19.28 25.44
CA ALA A 49 7.22 18.85 24.34
C ALA A 49 6.41 17.58 24.70
N GLU A 50 5.09 17.71 24.79
CA GLU A 50 4.18 16.58 25.01
C GLU A 50 4.03 15.75 23.74
N ARG A 51 3.92 16.43 22.58
CA ARG A 51 3.80 15.79 21.27
C ARG A 51 4.50 16.60 20.18
N ILE A 52 5.11 15.86 19.26
CA ILE A 52 5.79 16.41 18.10
C ILE A 52 5.16 15.77 16.86
N GLY A 53 4.47 16.55 16.03
CA GLY A 53 3.72 16.01 14.90
C GLY A 53 4.30 16.39 13.55
N PHE A 54 4.27 15.45 12.61
CA PHE A 54 4.56 15.69 11.20
C PHE A 54 3.73 14.76 10.30
N GLU A 55 3.59 15.14 9.04
CA GLU A 55 2.76 14.42 8.08
C GLU A 55 3.44 13.16 7.52
N THR A 56 2.61 12.20 7.08
CA THR A 56 3.08 11.08 6.27
C THR A 56 3.67 11.59 4.95
N GLY A 57 4.94 11.29 4.71
CA GLY A 57 5.70 11.67 3.52
C GLY A 57 6.78 10.64 3.20
N ALA A 58 7.60 10.91 2.20
CA ALA A 58 8.66 10.00 1.76
C ALA A 58 9.68 9.70 2.87
N MET A 59 10.00 10.68 3.70
CA MET A 59 10.97 10.56 4.81
C MET A 59 10.32 10.23 6.15
N ALA A 60 8.99 10.21 6.24
CA ALA A 60 8.27 10.12 7.51
C ALA A 60 8.58 8.86 8.33
N SER A 61 8.72 7.70 7.67
CA SER A 61 9.03 6.44 8.38
C SER A 61 10.41 6.50 9.02
N TRP A 62 11.44 6.86 8.25
CA TRP A 62 12.80 7.00 8.74
C TRP A 62 12.91 8.03 9.87
N LEU A 63 12.37 9.23 9.67
CA LEU A 63 12.44 10.30 10.66
C LEU A 63 11.73 9.91 11.95
N TRP A 64 10.58 9.24 11.86
CA TRP A 64 9.84 8.76 13.03
C TRP A 64 10.66 7.78 13.85
N HIS A 65 11.28 6.79 13.21
CA HIS A 65 12.10 5.79 13.91
C HIS A 65 13.32 6.44 14.56
N GLU A 66 14.03 7.34 13.88
CA GLU A 66 15.19 8.02 14.44
C GLU A 66 14.82 8.94 15.62
N LEU A 67 13.77 9.75 15.49
CA LEU A 67 13.36 10.64 16.58
C LEU A 67 12.80 9.85 17.77
N LYS A 68 12.11 8.73 17.55
CA LYS A 68 11.70 7.81 18.61
C LYS A 68 12.89 7.18 19.32
N ARG A 69 13.95 6.80 18.60
CA ARG A 69 15.18 6.24 19.17
C ARG A 69 15.90 7.23 20.07
N ILE A 70 15.81 8.53 19.74
CA ILE A 70 16.34 9.62 20.56
C ILE A 70 15.44 9.90 21.79
N GLY A 71 14.25 9.29 21.88
CA GLY A 71 13.31 9.45 23.00
C GLY A 71 12.28 10.56 22.84
N LEU A 72 12.15 11.15 21.66
CA LEU A 72 11.18 12.22 21.43
C LEU A 72 9.74 11.69 21.26
N PRO A 73 8.72 12.42 21.80
CA PRO A 73 7.31 12.02 21.75
C PRO A 73 6.67 12.33 20.39
N VAL A 74 7.20 11.73 19.31
CA VAL A 74 6.74 11.98 17.94
C VAL A 74 5.50 11.20 17.57
N VAL A 75 4.62 11.83 16.81
CA VAL A 75 3.42 11.25 16.19
C VAL A 75 3.41 11.54 14.68
N CYS A 76 3.00 10.56 13.89
CA CYS A 76 2.89 10.71 12.43
C CYS A 76 1.41 10.93 12.07
N VAL A 77 1.10 12.00 11.36
CA VAL A 77 -0.27 12.42 11.01
C VAL A 77 -0.60 12.01 9.58
N ASP A 78 -1.82 11.51 9.33
CA ASP A 78 -2.30 11.23 7.96
C ASP A 78 -2.33 12.54 7.15
N ALA A 79 -1.45 12.63 6.13
CA ALA A 79 -1.31 13.81 5.29
C ALA A 79 -2.64 14.26 4.64
N ARG A 80 -3.55 13.33 4.33
CA ARG A 80 -4.87 13.67 3.76
C ARG A 80 -5.77 14.33 4.78
N HIS A 81 -5.68 13.91 6.05
CA HIS A 81 -6.41 14.53 7.14
C HIS A 81 -5.86 15.92 7.45
N ALA A 82 -4.54 16.03 7.59
CA ALA A 82 -3.86 17.31 7.79
C ALA A 82 -4.14 18.29 6.63
N HIS A 83 -3.99 17.83 5.37
CA HIS A 83 -4.32 18.64 4.19
C HIS A 83 -5.78 19.12 4.21
N ALA A 84 -6.75 18.27 4.53
CA ALA A 84 -8.15 18.67 4.61
C ALA A 84 -8.40 19.71 5.71
N ALA A 85 -7.76 19.57 6.86
CA ALA A 85 -7.87 20.52 7.97
C ALA A 85 -7.20 21.86 7.66
N LEU A 86 -6.03 21.83 7.00
CA LEU A 86 -5.25 23.03 6.70
C LEU A 86 -5.66 23.74 5.40
N SER A 87 -6.42 23.07 4.52
CA SER A 87 -6.86 23.63 3.24
C SER A 87 -7.79 24.85 3.36
N VAL A 88 -8.31 25.12 4.55
CA VAL A 88 -9.10 26.32 4.85
C VAL A 88 -8.22 27.59 4.88
N ARG A 89 -6.90 27.44 5.03
CA ARG A 89 -5.97 28.58 5.06
C ARG A 89 -5.67 29.06 3.64
N MET A 90 -5.79 30.35 3.41
CA MET A 90 -5.61 30.96 2.08
C MET A 90 -4.17 30.92 1.57
N ASN A 91 -3.17 31.02 2.49
CA ASN A 91 -1.76 31.10 2.12
C ASN A 91 -1.02 29.83 2.54
N LYS A 92 -0.52 29.08 1.55
CA LYS A 92 0.33 27.93 1.78
C LYS A 92 1.80 28.35 1.80
N SER A 93 2.48 28.06 2.91
CA SER A 93 3.94 28.21 3.08
C SER A 93 4.41 27.25 4.16
N ASP A 94 5.65 26.79 4.09
CA ASP A 94 6.23 25.86 5.07
C ASP A 94 6.05 26.33 6.54
N PRO A 95 6.26 27.63 6.90
CA PRO A 95 5.95 28.09 8.25
C PRO A 95 4.46 27.94 8.63
N ASN A 96 3.55 28.25 7.68
CA ASN A 96 2.11 28.11 7.93
C ASN A 96 1.69 26.64 8.07
N ASP A 97 2.31 25.75 7.32
CA ASP A 97 2.06 24.31 7.41
C ASP A 97 2.59 23.76 8.74
N ALA A 98 3.79 24.17 9.19
CA ALA A 98 4.32 23.81 10.52
C ALA A 98 3.44 24.35 11.67
N ARG A 99 2.96 25.61 11.58
CA ARG A 99 1.98 26.18 12.56
C ARG A 99 0.70 25.35 12.59
N GLY A 100 0.18 25.01 11.41
CA GLY A 100 -1.03 24.23 11.30
C GLY A 100 -0.90 22.86 11.93
N LEU A 101 0.23 22.19 11.70
CA LEU A 101 0.53 20.91 12.34
C LEU A 101 0.66 21.06 13.86
N ALA A 102 1.35 22.08 14.37
CA ALA A 102 1.45 22.35 15.81
C ALA A 102 0.06 22.50 16.45
N GLU A 103 -0.85 23.26 15.81
CA GLU A 103 -2.22 23.43 16.27
C GLU A 103 -3.03 22.12 16.23
N LEU A 104 -2.94 21.34 15.15
CA LEU A 104 -3.61 20.04 15.05
C LEU A 104 -3.17 19.09 16.17
N ILE A 105 -1.85 19.10 16.47
CA ILE A 105 -1.27 18.27 17.53
C ILE A 105 -1.72 18.77 18.91
N ARG A 106 -1.76 20.08 19.13
CA ARG A 106 -2.20 20.71 20.39
C ARG A 106 -3.64 20.39 20.72
N VAL A 107 -4.54 20.58 19.76
CA VAL A 107 -5.98 20.34 19.98
C VAL A 107 -6.36 18.84 19.90
N GLY A 108 -5.44 17.97 19.51
CA GLY A 108 -5.69 16.54 19.35
C GLY A 108 -6.60 16.19 18.16
N TRP A 109 -6.81 17.12 17.24
CA TRP A 109 -7.69 16.91 16.08
C TRP A 109 -6.92 16.43 14.86
N TYR A 110 -6.33 15.24 14.97
CA TYR A 110 -5.60 14.60 13.88
C TYR A 110 -5.87 13.10 13.87
N ARG A 111 -5.57 12.49 12.73
CA ARG A 111 -5.58 11.04 12.60
C ARG A 111 -4.14 10.54 12.62
N GLU A 112 -3.78 9.88 13.70
CA GLU A 112 -2.47 9.27 13.80
C GLU A 112 -2.32 8.10 12.82
N VAL A 113 -1.19 8.04 12.16
CA VAL A 113 -0.76 6.91 11.32
C VAL A 113 0.30 6.14 12.07
N ARG A 114 0.01 4.88 12.36
CA ARG A 114 1.01 3.99 12.89
C ARG A 114 2.09 3.73 11.85
N VAL A 115 3.29 4.18 12.14
CA VAL A 115 4.47 3.91 11.31
C VAL A 115 4.80 2.42 11.42
N LYS A 116 5.11 1.80 10.28
CA LYS A 116 5.41 0.37 10.20
C LYS A 116 6.81 0.08 10.73
N SER A 117 7.01 -1.15 11.19
CA SER A 117 8.34 -1.65 11.55
C SER A 117 9.31 -1.59 10.36
N ASP A 118 10.61 -1.49 10.66
CA ASP A 118 11.67 -1.45 9.63
C ASP A 118 11.62 -2.70 8.75
N ASP A 119 11.37 -3.88 9.33
CA ASP A 119 11.20 -5.12 8.58
C ASP A 119 10.02 -5.06 7.62
N SER A 120 8.87 -4.57 8.09
CA SER A 120 7.70 -4.41 7.24
C SER A 120 7.92 -3.37 6.14
N GLN A 121 8.67 -2.32 6.42
CA GLN A 121 9.04 -1.33 5.42
C GLN A 121 9.98 -1.94 4.35
N ALA A 122 10.97 -2.73 4.74
CA ALA A 122 11.90 -3.40 3.82
C ALA A 122 11.16 -4.38 2.88
N ILE A 123 10.29 -5.22 3.43
CA ILE A 123 9.49 -6.17 2.62
C ILE A 123 8.52 -5.44 1.70
N ARG A 124 7.91 -4.35 2.16
CA ARG A 124 7.06 -3.52 1.29
C ARG A 124 7.83 -2.89 0.15
N SER A 125 9.06 -2.42 0.39
CA SER A 125 9.94 -1.89 -0.66
C SER A 125 10.27 -2.96 -1.70
N LEU A 126 10.57 -4.19 -1.28
CA LEU A 126 10.77 -5.34 -2.17
C LEU A 126 9.52 -5.61 -3.04
N LEU A 127 8.33 -5.62 -2.44
CA LEU A 127 7.07 -5.86 -3.15
C LEU A 127 6.72 -4.74 -4.13
N VAL A 128 6.97 -3.48 -3.77
CA VAL A 128 6.75 -2.31 -4.64
C VAL A 128 7.72 -2.34 -5.83
N ALA A 129 9.01 -2.60 -5.60
CA ALA A 129 10.01 -2.72 -6.65
C ALA A 129 9.66 -3.87 -7.61
N ARG A 130 9.31 -5.05 -7.08
CA ARG A 130 8.81 -6.17 -7.87
C ARG A 130 7.59 -5.79 -8.72
N ALA A 131 6.61 -5.13 -8.14
CA ALA A 131 5.40 -4.70 -8.86
C ALA A 131 5.75 -3.72 -9.99
N ARG A 132 6.76 -2.86 -9.80
CA ARG A 132 7.25 -1.96 -10.84
C ARG A 132 7.87 -2.73 -12.01
N LEU A 133 8.70 -3.75 -11.74
CA LEU A 133 9.27 -4.60 -12.78
C LEU A 133 8.18 -5.33 -13.58
N VAL A 134 7.16 -5.87 -12.91
CA VAL A 134 5.98 -6.49 -13.57
C VAL A 134 5.27 -5.49 -14.48
N SER A 135 5.14 -4.22 -14.04
CA SER A 135 4.53 -3.18 -14.88
C SER A 135 5.39 -2.88 -16.10
N ILE A 136 6.70 -2.64 -15.92
CA ILE A 136 7.63 -2.35 -17.02
C ILE A 136 7.63 -3.48 -18.06
N ARG A 137 7.72 -4.74 -17.61
CA ARG A 137 7.63 -5.90 -18.50
C ARG A 137 6.38 -5.86 -19.36
N ARG A 138 5.22 -5.67 -18.74
CA ARG A 138 3.93 -5.61 -19.46
C ARG A 138 3.86 -4.42 -20.41
N ASP A 139 4.39 -3.27 -20.02
CA ASP A 139 4.41 -2.08 -20.85
C ASP A 139 5.28 -2.32 -22.10
N LEU A 140 6.47 -2.96 -21.96
CA LEU A 140 7.32 -3.37 -23.08
C LEU A 140 6.62 -4.38 -24.01
N GLU A 141 5.98 -5.41 -23.42
CA GLU A 141 5.21 -6.39 -24.22
C GLU A 141 4.08 -5.72 -25.03
N ASN A 142 3.38 -4.76 -24.43
CA ASN A 142 2.31 -4.02 -25.12
C ASN A 142 2.87 -3.12 -26.21
N GLN A 143 4.01 -2.46 -25.97
CA GLN A 143 4.68 -1.64 -26.97
C GLN A 143 5.11 -2.47 -28.18
N VAL A 144 5.73 -3.63 -27.96
CA VAL A 144 6.13 -4.54 -29.04
C VAL A 144 4.90 -5.02 -29.82
N ARG A 145 3.81 -5.41 -29.12
CA ARG A 145 2.56 -5.80 -29.80
C ARG A 145 1.97 -4.67 -30.64
N SER A 146 2.09 -3.41 -30.18
CA SER A 146 1.63 -2.26 -30.94
C SER A 146 2.41 -2.07 -32.23
N LEU A 147 3.74 -2.09 -32.15
CA LEU A 147 4.62 -1.96 -33.32
C LEU A 147 4.38 -3.05 -34.36
N LEU A 148 4.26 -4.32 -33.91
CA LEU A 148 3.94 -5.43 -34.81
C LEU A 148 2.61 -5.23 -35.53
N LYS A 149 1.60 -4.74 -34.81
CA LYS A 149 0.26 -4.51 -35.35
C LYS A 149 0.27 -3.41 -36.41
N GLU A 150 1.09 -2.37 -36.28
CA GLU A 150 1.20 -1.28 -37.27
C GLU A 150 1.65 -1.76 -38.65
N VAL A 151 2.40 -2.88 -38.70
CA VAL A 151 2.84 -3.52 -39.95
C VAL A 151 2.03 -4.78 -40.29
N GLY A 152 0.85 -4.94 -39.71
CA GLY A 152 -0.06 -6.06 -40.02
C GLY A 152 0.29 -7.38 -39.33
N LEU A 153 1.34 -7.44 -38.51
CA LEU A 153 1.73 -8.65 -37.78
C LEU A 153 0.92 -8.76 -36.49
N LEU A 154 -0.06 -9.69 -36.47
CA LEU A 154 -0.97 -9.87 -35.36
C LEU A 154 -0.41 -10.86 -34.33
N PHE A 155 -0.14 -10.37 -33.13
CA PHE A 155 0.32 -11.21 -32.03
C PHE A 155 -0.83 -12.10 -31.50
N PRO A 156 -0.65 -13.44 -31.37
CA PRO A 156 -1.70 -14.34 -30.94
C PRO A 156 -2.23 -13.99 -29.54
N ARG A 157 -3.54 -14.15 -29.30
CA ARG A 157 -4.16 -13.93 -27.99
C ARG A 157 -3.67 -14.92 -26.92
N ALA A 158 -3.44 -16.17 -27.30
CA ALA A 158 -2.87 -17.21 -26.44
C ALA A 158 -1.43 -17.50 -26.86
N ILE A 159 -0.49 -17.26 -25.95
CA ILE A 159 0.93 -17.54 -26.18
C ILE A 159 1.27 -18.85 -25.51
N ARG A 160 1.83 -19.78 -26.30
CA ARG A 160 2.57 -20.93 -25.77
C ARG A 160 4.05 -20.63 -25.91
N GLY A 161 4.80 -20.67 -24.80
CA GLY A 161 6.23 -20.37 -24.76
C GLY A 161 6.59 -18.91 -24.48
N PRO A 162 7.89 -18.56 -24.50
CA PRO A 162 8.38 -17.24 -24.17
C PRO A 162 7.92 -16.16 -25.16
N PHE A 163 7.59 -14.97 -24.65
CA PHE A 163 7.18 -13.83 -25.45
C PHE A 163 8.19 -13.48 -26.55
N ARG A 164 9.48 -13.44 -26.19
CA ARG A 164 10.60 -13.15 -27.09
C ARG A 164 10.64 -14.08 -28.30
N THR A 165 10.57 -15.38 -28.06
CA THR A 165 10.62 -16.39 -29.13
C THR A 165 9.47 -16.18 -30.09
N LYS A 166 8.27 -15.86 -29.58
CA LYS A 166 7.10 -15.65 -30.43
C LYS A 166 7.22 -14.37 -31.26
N VAL A 167 7.80 -13.30 -30.73
CA VAL A 167 8.07 -12.08 -31.48
C VAL A 167 9.07 -12.35 -32.60
N GLN A 168 10.16 -13.08 -32.32
CA GLN A 168 11.18 -13.43 -33.30
C GLN A 168 10.63 -14.31 -34.43
N GLN A 169 9.66 -15.17 -34.16
CA GLN A 169 8.99 -16.00 -35.19
C GLN A 169 8.05 -15.21 -36.11
N LEU A 170 7.60 -14.00 -35.69
CA LEU A 170 6.72 -13.15 -36.45
C LEU A 170 7.46 -12.15 -37.34
N LEU A 171 8.74 -11.91 -37.09
CA LEU A 171 9.59 -10.97 -37.83
C LEU A 171 10.62 -11.73 -38.67
N ASP A 172 10.51 -11.55 -39.97
CA ASP A 172 11.55 -12.04 -40.90
C ASP A 172 12.88 -11.34 -40.62
N ASP A 173 13.99 -11.95 -41.05
CA ASP A 173 15.33 -11.46 -40.75
C ASP A 173 15.60 -10.06 -41.30
N ASP A 174 15.06 -9.72 -42.44
CA ASP A 174 15.26 -8.42 -43.11
C ASP A 174 14.16 -7.38 -42.78
N HIS A 175 13.25 -7.70 -41.86
CA HIS A 175 12.12 -6.80 -41.54
C HIS A 175 12.61 -5.52 -40.83
N VAL A 176 12.18 -4.34 -41.35
CA VAL A 176 12.57 -3.01 -40.85
C VAL A 176 12.38 -2.79 -39.32
N LEU A 177 11.40 -3.44 -38.70
CA LEU A 177 11.17 -3.36 -37.26
C LEU A 177 12.12 -4.24 -36.44
N ARG A 178 12.86 -5.16 -37.07
CA ARG A 178 13.68 -6.12 -36.33
C ARG A 178 14.72 -5.46 -35.41
N PRO A 179 15.54 -4.48 -35.86
CA PRO A 179 16.50 -3.81 -34.98
C PRO A 179 15.81 -3.00 -33.88
N ILE A 180 14.66 -2.38 -34.16
CA ILE A 180 13.91 -1.60 -33.18
C ILE A 180 13.35 -2.52 -32.09
N VAL A 181 12.70 -3.62 -32.50
CA VAL A 181 12.10 -4.60 -31.58
C VAL A 181 13.18 -5.34 -30.78
N ALA A 182 14.35 -5.63 -31.38
CA ALA A 182 15.47 -6.26 -30.70
C ALA A 182 15.94 -5.48 -29.47
N GLY A 183 16.03 -4.14 -29.57
CA GLY A 183 16.34 -3.28 -28.43
C GLY A 183 15.33 -3.40 -27.30
N LEU A 184 14.04 -3.38 -27.63
CA LEU A 184 12.97 -3.56 -26.61
C LEU A 184 12.99 -4.95 -25.98
N LEU A 185 13.27 -6.00 -26.77
CA LEU A 185 13.39 -7.37 -26.27
C LEU A 185 14.60 -7.57 -25.36
N ALA A 186 15.73 -6.87 -25.61
CA ALA A 186 16.90 -6.91 -24.74
C ALA A 186 16.57 -6.32 -23.34
N VAL A 187 15.88 -5.18 -23.31
CA VAL A 187 15.40 -4.59 -22.06
C VAL A 187 14.38 -5.51 -21.36
N HIS A 188 13.45 -6.10 -22.13
CA HIS A 188 12.45 -7.04 -21.62
C HIS A 188 13.11 -8.25 -20.92
N GLU A 189 14.13 -8.83 -21.53
CA GLU A 189 14.88 -9.96 -20.97
C GLU A 189 15.58 -9.58 -19.65
N GLN A 190 16.20 -8.39 -19.58
CA GLN A 190 16.79 -7.91 -18.34
C GLN A 190 15.73 -7.75 -17.24
N VAL A 191 14.59 -7.16 -17.58
CA VAL A 191 13.48 -6.99 -16.63
C VAL A 191 12.96 -8.35 -16.14
N GLU A 192 12.87 -9.36 -17.01
CA GLU A 192 12.46 -10.72 -16.59
C GLU A 192 13.46 -11.35 -15.62
N ARG A 193 14.77 -11.19 -15.86
CA ARG A 193 15.82 -11.68 -14.96
C ARG A 193 15.71 -11.05 -13.57
N GLU A 194 15.62 -9.73 -13.53
CA GLU A 194 15.48 -9.00 -12.25
C GLU A 194 14.17 -9.35 -11.52
N GLN A 195 13.07 -9.46 -12.28
CA GLN A 195 11.81 -9.91 -11.69
C GLN A 195 11.93 -11.30 -11.08
N ALA A 196 12.59 -12.25 -11.75
CA ALA A 196 12.81 -13.59 -11.24
C ALA A 196 13.65 -13.59 -9.93
N ALA A 197 14.67 -12.73 -9.86
CA ALA A 197 15.48 -12.56 -8.64
C ALA A 197 14.63 -12.00 -7.47
N PHE A 198 13.77 -10.99 -7.73
CA PHE A 198 12.83 -10.51 -6.70
C PHE A 198 11.80 -11.58 -6.32
N ASP A 199 11.29 -12.36 -7.27
CA ASP A 199 10.36 -13.47 -6.99
C ASP A 199 11.01 -14.53 -6.09
N GLN A 200 12.30 -14.81 -6.26
CA GLN A 200 13.06 -15.72 -5.40
C GLN A 200 13.16 -15.16 -3.97
N ARG A 201 13.51 -13.88 -3.81
CA ARG A 201 13.56 -13.22 -2.50
C ARG A 201 12.20 -13.23 -1.81
N VAL A 202 11.13 -12.92 -2.53
CA VAL A 202 9.75 -12.95 -2.01
C VAL A 202 9.37 -14.35 -1.53
N ARG A 203 9.73 -15.41 -2.27
CA ARG A 203 9.50 -16.80 -1.84
C ARG A 203 10.31 -17.17 -0.60
N ALA A 204 11.56 -16.74 -0.52
CA ALA A 204 12.42 -16.99 0.64
C ALA A 204 11.84 -16.34 1.91
N GLN A 205 11.42 -15.09 1.84
CA GLN A 205 10.76 -14.39 2.95
C GLN A 205 9.49 -15.10 3.41
N ALA A 206 8.63 -15.51 2.47
CA ALA A 206 7.41 -16.23 2.81
C ALA A 206 7.67 -17.59 3.44
N LYS A 207 8.73 -18.28 3.01
CA LYS A 207 9.14 -19.57 3.60
C LYS A 207 9.63 -19.41 5.03
N ALA A 208 10.33 -18.33 5.33
CA ALA A 208 10.87 -18.04 6.65
C ALA A 208 9.78 -17.61 7.67
N ASP A 209 8.72 -16.94 7.22
CA ASP A 209 7.65 -16.43 8.11
C ASP A 209 6.48 -17.40 8.22
N GLU A 210 6.28 -17.96 9.41
CA GLU A 210 5.20 -18.91 9.70
C GLU A 210 3.81 -18.30 9.50
N THR A 211 3.62 -17.05 9.92
CA THR A 211 2.37 -16.33 9.72
C THR A 211 2.02 -16.25 8.24
N THR A 212 2.98 -15.87 7.40
CA THR A 212 2.77 -15.82 5.94
C THR A 212 2.38 -17.18 5.38
N ARG A 213 3.03 -18.28 5.84
CA ARG A 213 2.65 -19.65 5.42
C ARG A 213 1.21 -19.98 5.77
N ARG A 214 0.74 -19.62 6.98
CA ARG A 214 -0.66 -19.80 7.38
C ARG A 214 -1.62 -18.99 6.52
N LEU A 215 -1.29 -17.73 6.23
CA LEU A 215 -2.09 -16.86 5.35
C LEU A 215 -2.24 -17.44 3.93
N MET A 216 -1.22 -18.13 3.43
CA MET A 216 -1.25 -18.79 2.12
C MET A 216 -2.20 -20.01 2.07
N SER A 217 -2.71 -20.47 3.19
CA SER A 217 -3.75 -21.54 3.22
C SER A 217 -5.09 -21.07 2.63
N VAL A 218 -5.33 -19.75 2.59
CA VAL A 218 -6.56 -19.18 2.03
C VAL A 218 -6.58 -19.33 0.52
N PRO A 219 -7.64 -19.95 -0.06
CA PRO A 219 -7.71 -20.16 -1.50
C PRO A 219 -7.63 -18.86 -2.29
N GLY A 220 -6.75 -18.84 -3.29
CA GLY A 220 -6.46 -17.67 -4.12
C GLY A 220 -5.39 -16.75 -3.55
N VAL A 221 -4.95 -16.93 -2.31
CA VAL A 221 -3.88 -16.15 -1.67
C VAL A 221 -2.54 -16.83 -1.91
N GLY A 222 -1.74 -16.22 -2.79
CA GLY A 222 -0.36 -16.64 -3.05
C GLY A 222 0.65 -15.88 -2.20
N VAL A 223 1.93 -16.23 -2.37
CA VAL A 223 3.07 -15.67 -1.64
C VAL A 223 3.05 -14.14 -1.58
N VAL A 224 2.88 -13.50 -2.75
CA VAL A 224 2.88 -12.02 -2.86
C VAL A 224 1.74 -11.39 -2.07
N THR A 225 0.53 -11.97 -2.16
CA THR A 225 -0.65 -11.45 -1.45
C THR A 225 -0.50 -11.62 0.06
N ALA A 226 0.00 -12.77 0.51
CA ALA A 226 0.20 -13.07 1.92
C ALA A 226 1.24 -12.13 2.55
N LEU A 227 2.43 -11.98 1.93
CA LEU A 227 3.45 -11.04 2.38
C LEU A 227 2.96 -9.59 2.35
N ALA A 228 2.27 -9.18 1.26
CA ALA A 228 1.72 -7.83 1.17
C ALA A 228 0.71 -7.55 2.29
N PHE A 229 -0.13 -8.54 2.64
CA PHE A 229 -1.06 -8.43 3.76
C PHE A 229 -0.30 -8.33 5.08
N ARG A 230 0.60 -9.27 5.37
CA ARG A 230 1.40 -9.35 6.60
C ARG A 230 2.08 -8.02 6.90
N HIS A 231 2.81 -7.46 5.93
CA HIS A 231 3.61 -6.26 6.10
C HIS A 231 2.85 -4.93 5.85
N THR A 232 1.62 -4.98 5.33
CA THR A 232 0.73 -3.81 5.30
C THR A 232 -0.02 -3.65 6.60
N ILE A 233 -0.44 -4.74 7.20
CA ILE A 233 -1.07 -4.76 8.54
C ILE A 233 -0.02 -4.51 9.62
N ASP A 234 1.16 -5.15 9.53
CA ASP A 234 2.31 -5.05 10.43
C ASP A 234 2.02 -5.62 11.83
N ASP A 235 1.00 -5.14 12.51
CA ASP A 235 0.52 -5.62 13.80
C ASP A 235 -1.01 -5.79 13.77
N PRO A 236 -1.52 -7.03 13.94
CA PRO A 236 -2.95 -7.30 13.87
C PRO A 236 -3.69 -6.81 15.13
N THR A 237 -3.02 -6.65 16.26
CA THR A 237 -3.65 -6.29 17.55
C THR A 237 -4.20 -4.86 17.57
N ARG A 238 -3.74 -4.01 16.63
CA ARG A 238 -4.21 -2.62 16.46
C ARG A 238 -5.69 -2.51 16.02
N PHE A 239 -6.29 -3.60 15.59
CA PHE A 239 -7.67 -3.61 15.13
C PHE A 239 -8.60 -4.13 16.21
N ARG A 240 -9.61 -3.33 16.59
CA ARG A 240 -10.62 -3.73 17.58
C ARG A 240 -11.48 -4.91 17.11
N SER A 241 -11.62 -5.09 15.81
CA SER A 241 -12.29 -6.23 15.20
C SER A 241 -11.78 -6.49 13.80
N ALA A 242 -11.83 -7.74 13.36
CA ALA A 242 -11.41 -8.15 12.03
C ALA A 242 -12.15 -7.41 10.89
N GLN A 243 -13.41 -6.98 11.13
CA GLN A 243 -14.21 -6.25 10.16
C GLN A 243 -13.60 -4.88 9.82
N THR A 244 -12.91 -4.24 10.77
CA THR A 244 -12.29 -2.92 10.58
C THR A 244 -11.10 -2.96 9.60
N VAL A 245 -10.49 -4.13 9.39
CA VAL A 245 -9.43 -4.35 8.40
C VAL A 245 -9.90 -3.98 6.98
N GLY A 246 -11.14 -4.34 6.63
CA GLY A 246 -11.72 -3.97 5.34
C GLY A 246 -11.82 -2.46 5.12
N ALA A 247 -12.15 -1.70 6.16
CA ALA A 247 -12.19 -0.24 6.13
C ALA A 247 -10.79 0.35 6.03
N TYR A 248 -9.83 -0.15 6.81
CA TYR A 248 -8.42 0.26 6.76
C TYR A 248 -7.82 0.06 5.36
N LEU A 249 -8.17 -1.03 4.70
CA LEU A 249 -7.72 -1.32 3.33
C LEU A 249 -8.52 -0.57 2.25
N GLY A 250 -9.53 0.21 2.63
CA GLY A 250 -10.36 0.97 1.70
C GLY A 250 -11.26 0.11 0.81
N LEU A 251 -11.65 -1.07 1.28
CA LEU A 251 -12.56 -2.01 0.61
C LEU A 251 -14.02 -1.85 1.04
N THR A 252 -14.32 -0.86 1.89
CA THR A 252 -15.68 -0.52 2.32
C THR A 252 -16.24 0.64 1.48
N PRO A 253 -17.55 0.64 1.19
CA PRO A 253 -18.20 1.76 0.53
C PRO A 253 -18.08 3.05 1.34
N ARG A 254 -18.05 4.19 0.64
CA ARG A 254 -18.31 5.49 1.27
C ARG A 254 -19.81 5.64 1.46
N ARG A 255 -20.23 5.88 2.68
CA ARG A 255 -21.62 6.25 2.97
C ARG A 255 -21.76 7.76 2.78
N LYS A 256 -22.81 8.17 2.12
CA LYS A 256 -23.23 9.55 2.01
C LYS A 256 -24.61 9.65 2.64
N GLN A 257 -24.68 10.40 3.73
CA GLN A 257 -25.92 10.65 4.44
C GLN A 257 -26.07 12.15 4.66
N SER A 258 -27.18 12.69 4.16
CA SER A 258 -27.56 14.09 4.33
C SER A 258 -29.08 14.16 4.30
N GLY A 259 -29.70 14.58 5.38
CA GLY A 259 -31.15 14.56 5.54
C GLY A 259 -31.73 13.17 5.27
N GLU A 260 -32.70 13.09 4.36
CA GLU A 260 -33.37 11.84 3.97
C GLU A 260 -32.52 10.97 3.00
N GLN A 261 -31.45 11.49 2.44
CA GLN A 261 -30.58 10.74 1.53
C GLN A 261 -29.58 9.89 2.32
N ASP A 262 -29.64 8.56 2.16
CA ASP A 262 -28.64 7.62 2.71
C ASP A 262 -28.31 6.56 1.66
N TYR A 263 -27.13 6.68 1.05
CA TYR A 263 -26.68 5.72 0.06
C TYR A 263 -25.21 5.38 0.14
N ASN A 264 -24.89 4.15 -0.24
CA ASN A 264 -23.54 3.63 -0.32
C ASN A 264 -22.93 3.87 -1.71
N GLY A 265 -21.88 4.67 -1.77
CA GLY A 265 -21.13 4.95 -2.98
C GLY A 265 -20.11 3.84 -3.33
N ARG A 266 -19.10 4.22 -4.11
CA ARG A 266 -17.97 3.34 -4.43
C ARG A 266 -17.11 3.11 -3.17
N ILE A 267 -16.28 2.06 -3.17
CA ILE A 267 -15.31 1.82 -2.09
C ILE A 267 -14.41 3.04 -1.88
N SER A 268 -13.98 3.26 -0.63
CA SER A 268 -13.23 4.46 -0.23
C SER A 268 -11.85 4.56 -0.90
N LYS A 269 -11.20 3.42 -1.19
CA LYS A 269 -9.83 3.31 -1.74
C LYS A 269 -8.76 3.96 -0.85
N TRP A 270 -9.05 4.22 0.42
CA TRP A 270 -8.14 4.92 1.33
C TRP A 270 -6.92 4.08 1.67
N GLY A 271 -6.90 2.91 1.88
CA GLY A 271 -5.75 2.10 2.28
C GLY A 271 -4.70 1.88 1.19
N ASP A 272 -3.88 0.86 1.37
CA ASP A 272 -2.80 0.50 0.47
C ASP A 272 -3.33 0.01 -0.89
N ARG A 273 -2.90 0.67 -1.97
CA ARG A 273 -3.37 0.37 -3.33
C ARG A 273 -2.86 -0.99 -3.81
N LEU A 274 -1.61 -1.32 -3.52
CA LEU A 274 -0.98 -2.54 -3.99
C LEU A 274 -1.64 -3.76 -3.35
N LEU A 275 -1.84 -3.74 -2.03
CA LEU A 275 -2.53 -4.82 -1.34
C LEU A 275 -3.98 -4.97 -1.80
N ARG A 276 -4.71 -3.88 -2.05
CA ARG A 276 -6.08 -3.99 -2.63
C ARG A 276 -6.08 -4.68 -3.98
N THR A 277 -5.09 -4.39 -4.83
CA THR A 277 -4.94 -5.06 -6.13
C THR A 277 -4.71 -6.55 -5.93
N TYR A 278 -3.80 -6.93 -5.06
CA TYR A 278 -3.50 -8.36 -4.80
C TYR A 278 -4.69 -9.10 -4.17
N LEU A 279 -5.43 -8.47 -3.27
CA LEU A 279 -6.66 -9.07 -2.71
C LEU A 279 -7.76 -9.23 -3.77
N PHE A 280 -7.88 -8.28 -4.70
CA PHE A 280 -8.81 -8.41 -5.81
C PHE A 280 -8.41 -9.53 -6.78
N GLU A 281 -7.12 -9.68 -7.05
CA GLU A 281 -6.58 -10.80 -7.83
C GLU A 281 -6.79 -12.13 -7.11
N ALA A 282 -6.54 -12.21 -5.80
CA ALA A 282 -6.83 -13.39 -4.98
C ALA A 282 -8.32 -13.78 -5.05
N ALA A 283 -9.22 -12.81 -4.96
CA ALA A 283 -10.65 -13.03 -5.14
C ALA A 283 -10.99 -13.54 -6.55
N SER A 284 -10.30 -13.02 -7.57
CA SER A 284 -10.47 -13.48 -8.95
C SER A 284 -9.99 -14.92 -9.13
N VAL A 285 -8.84 -15.30 -8.56
CA VAL A 285 -8.33 -16.68 -8.59
C VAL A 285 -9.27 -17.62 -7.85
N LEU A 286 -9.74 -17.24 -6.65
CA LEU A 286 -10.71 -18.04 -5.90
C LEU A 286 -11.97 -18.33 -6.73
N LEU A 287 -12.54 -17.32 -7.37
CA LEU A 287 -13.83 -17.46 -8.07
C LEU A 287 -13.71 -18.20 -9.41
N HIS A 288 -12.58 -18.07 -10.13
CA HIS A 288 -12.47 -18.56 -11.51
C HIS A 288 -11.48 -19.72 -11.71
N ARG A 289 -10.46 -19.86 -10.83
CA ARG A 289 -9.38 -20.85 -11.04
C ARG A 289 -9.31 -21.94 -9.98
N THR A 290 -9.72 -21.63 -8.73
CA THR A 290 -9.69 -22.62 -7.65
C THR A 290 -10.69 -23.72 -7.95
N GLN A 291 -10.24 -24.97 -8.04
CA GLN A 291 -11.12 -26.13 -8.30
C GLN A 291 -11.86 -26.57 -7.04
N ARG A 292 -11.12 -26.68 -5.91
CA ARG A 292 -11.69 -27.11 -4.64
C ARG A 292 -12.77 -26.13 -4.16
N TRP A 293 -13.92 -26.69 -3.79
CA TRP A 293 -15.05 -25.92 -3.30
C TRP A 293 -14.84 -25.48 -1.85
N SER A 294 -15.37 -24.31 -1.49
CA SER A 294 -15.41 -23.79 -0.12
C SER A 294 -16.64 -22.93 0.07
N ALA A 295 -17.06 -22.74 1.33
CA ALA A 295 -18.16 -21.83 1.68
C ALA A 295 -17.92 -20.41 1.17
N LEU A 296 -16.67 -19.94 1.19
CA LEU A 296 -16.26 -18.62 0.67
C LEU A 296 -16.48 -18.53 -0.84
N LYS A 297 -16.09 -19.59 -1.61
CA LYS A 297 -16.31 -19.65 -3.06
C LYS A 297 -17.79 -19.70 -3.37
N ALA A 298 -18.57 -20.52 -2.67
CA ALA A 298 -20.02 -20.62 -2.82
C ALA A 298 -20.71 -19.27 -2.63
N TRP A 299 -20.39 -18.57 -1.53
CA TRP A 299 -20.89 -17.24 -1.24
C TRP A 299 -20.52 -16.22 -2.33
N GLY A 300 -19.27 -16.21 -2.74
CA GLY A 300 -18.78 -15.29 -3.78
C GLY A 300 -19.45 -15.54 -5.13
N THR A 301 -19.70 -16.81 -5.50
CA THR A 301 -20.39 -17.19 -6.74
C THR A 301 -21.86 -16.75 -6.72
N ARG A 302 -22.59 -16.95 -5.60
CA ARG A 302 -23.95 -16.42 -5.44
C ARG A 302 -23.98 -14.90 -5.54
N LEU A 303 -23.03 -14.24 -4.92
CA LEU A 303 -22.93 -12.77 -4.98
C LEU A 303 -22.64 -12.29 -6.41
N MET A 304 -21.80 -13.00 -7.15
CA MET A 304 -21.47 -12.67 -8.55
C MET A 304 -22.70 -12.71 -9.46
N LYS A 305 -23.61 -13.68 -9.27
CA LYS A 305 -24.90 -13.75 -9.99
C LYS A 305 -25.82 -12.55 -9.68
N ARG A 306 -25.78 -12.05 -8.42
CA ARG A 306 -26.68 -10.98 -7.95
C ARG A 306 -26.20 -9.58 -8.30
N VAL A 307 -24.89 -9.27 -8.12
CA VAL A 307 -24.35 -7.90 -8.23
C VAL A 307 -23.30 -7.72 -9.31
N GLY A 308 -23.01 -8.75 -10.09
CA GLY A 308 -22.03 -8.77 -11.16
C GLY A 308 -20.59 -9.05 -10.67
N ALA A 309 -19.75 -9.51 -11.59
CA ALA A 309 -18.40 -10.01 -11.28
C ALA A 309 -17.50 -8.99 -10.59
N LYS A 310 -17.47 -7.73 -11.03
CA LYS A 310 -16.57 -6.71 -10.45
C LYS A 310 -16.90 -6.40 -8.98
N LYS A 311 -18.18 -6.20 -8.66
CA LYS A 311 -18.63 -5.91 -7.29
C LYS A 311 -18.44 -7.11 -6.39
N ALA A 312 -18.74 -8.32 -6.87
CA ALA A 312 -18.53 -9.56 -6.13
C ALA A 312 -17.06 -9.78 -5.77
N LYS A 313 -16.12 -9.59 -6.72
CA LYS A 313 -14.68 -9.69 -6.44
C LYS A 313 -14.21 -8.73 -5.36
N VAL A 314 -14.71 -7.49 -5.34
CA VAL A 314 -14.39 -6.52 -4.28
C VAL A 314 -14.92 -6.98 -2.92
N ALA A 315 -16.14 -7.49 -2.86
CA ALA A 315 -16.72 -8.02 -1.62
C ALA A 315 -15.97 -9.26 -1.12
N VAL A 316 -15.60 -10.17 -2.04
CA VAL A 316 -14.76 -11.35 -1.72
C VAL A 316 -13.37 -10.92 -1.26
N ALA A 317 -12.73 -9.94 -1.90
CA ALA A 317 -11.44 -9.38 -1.47
C ALA A 317 -11.51 -8.83 -0.03
N ARG A 318 -12.60 -8.12 0.31
CA ARG A 318 -12.85 -7.67 1.69
C ARG A 318 -13.00 -8.86 2.65
N LYS A 319 -13.76 -9.88 2.27
CA LYS A 319 -13.94 -11.08 3.11
C LYS A 319 -12.64 -11.84 3.30
N ILE A 320 -11.82 -11.98 2.23
CA ILE A 320 -10.47 -12.55 2.32
C ILE A 320 -9.62 -11.77 3.33
N ALA A 321 -9.61 -10.44 3.28
CA ALA A 321 -8.85 -9.62 4.23
C ALA A 321 -9.27 -9.86 5.69
N VAL A 322 -10.57 -10.01 5.96
CA VAL A 322 -11.08 -10.37 7.28
C VAL A 322 -10.61 -11.77 7.71
N ILE A 323 -10.69 -12.75 6.82
CA ILE A 323 -10.24 -14.12 7.10
C ILE A 323 -8.73 -14.16 7.38
N LEU A 324 -7.92 -13.46 6.57
CA LEU A 324 -6.49 -13.37 6.78
C LEU A 324 -6.15 -12.78 8.16
N HIS A 325 -6.90 -11.77 8.60
CA HIS A 325 -6.71 -11.20 9.93
C HIS A 325 -7.06 -12.21 11.03
N CYS A 326 -8.20 -12.91 10.94
CA CYS A 326 -8.56 -13.95 11.92
C CYS A 326 -7.51 -15.06 11.97
N ILE A 327 -7.08 -15.59 10.81
CA ILE A 327 -6.03 -16.62 10.75
C ILE A 327 -4.75 -16.16 11.46
N TRP A 328 -4.39 -14.89 11.29
CA TRP A 328 -3.20 -14.35 11.93
C TRP A 328 -3.37 -14.20 13.44
N THR A 329 -4.48 -13.64 13.90
CA THR A 329 -4.74 -13.44 15.34
C THR A 329 -4.92 -14.75 16.11
N ASP A 330 -5.60 -15.71 15.49
CA ASP A 330 -5.96 -16.98 16.13
C ASP A 330 -4.87 -18.06 15.94
N GLY A 331 -3.85 -17.78 15.12
CA GLY A 331 -2.77 -18.73 14.83
C GLY A 331 -3.24 -19.97 14.06
N THR A 332 -4.36 -19.90 13.34
CA THR A 332 -5.00 -21.01 12.63
C THR A 332 -4.64 -21.06 11.15
N SER A 333 -5.23 -21.98 10.41
CA SER A 333 -5.20 -22.05 8.94
C SER A 333 -6.63 -21.98 8.39
N PHE A 334 -6.75 -21.82 7.07
CA PHE A 334 -8.05 -21.72 6.42
C PHE A 334 -8.84 -23.02 6.57
N ASP A 335 -10.04 -22.91 7.13
CA ASP A 335 -10.99 -24.02 7.19
C ASP A 335 -11.75 -24.15 5.86
N TRP A 336 -11.55 -25.26 5.19
CA TRP A 336 -12.24 -25.59 3.95
C TRP A 336 -13.68 -26.08 4.15
N GLY A 337 -14.07 -26.36 5.39
CA GLY A 337 -15.30 -27.10 5.74
C GLY A 337 -15.20 -28.59 5.45
N ALA A 338 -16.07 -29.39 6.02
CA ALA A 338 -16.20 -30.78 5.68
C ALA A 338 -16.52 -30.95 4.18
N PRO A 339 -15.98 -31.96 3.48
CA PRO A 339 -16.44 -32.29 2.14
C PRO A 339 -17.95 -32.52 2.21
N GLN A 340 -18.74 -31.71 1.49
CA GLN A 340 -20.14 -32.12 1.27
C GLN A 340 -20.09 -33.43 0.50
N ALA A 341 -20.62 -34.48 1.12
CA ALA A 341 -20.87 -35.72 0.43
C ALA A 341 -21.67 -35.42 -0.85
N ALA A 342 -21.17 -35.90 -1.98
CA ALA A 342 -21.78 -35.72 -3.28
C ALA A 342 -23.14 -36.44 -3.35
#